data_44960586cbf2b1ea52516eeaf8905b68
#
_entry.id   44960586cbf2b1ea52516eeaf8905b68
#
_cell.length_a   1.000
_cell.length_b   1.000
_cell.length_c   1.000
_cell.angle_alpha   90.00
_cell.angle_beta   90.00
_cell.angle_gamma   90.00
#
_symmetry.space_group_name_H-M   'P 1'
#
loop_
_entity.id
_entity.type
_entity.pdbx_description
1 polymer ?
#
loop_
_entity_poly.entity_id
_entity_poly.type
_entity_poly.pdbx_seq_one_letter_code
_entity_poly.pdbx_strand_id
1 'polypeptide(L)'
;MNIVLEPGAAALLDALHRAGFGAYAVGGCVRDSLLGLAPHDWDLCTAARPGQVMELFGEDRCIPTGLQHGTVTVKRDGKLYEITTFRTEGRYSDGRHPDSVAFVPDLREDLARRDFTINAMAYSAEEGLCDPFGGREDLARGVVRAVGEPLRRFGEDALRILRLYRFAARFGFAIDEATEAAAKQLASHLDCVSAERIEEELNKLLAAPQPGAYLEPEVLAFVLPCLLYTSD
;
A
#
# COMPACT_ATOMS: atom_id res chain seq x y z
N MET A 1 5.20 5.63 21.22
CA MET A 1 3.85 5.04 21.05
C MET A 1 4.07 3.61 20.60
N ASN A 2 3.58 2.63 21.33
CA ASN A 2 3.80 1.22 20.98
C ASN A 2 2.57 0.71 20.23
N ILE A 3 2.77 0.18 19.03
CA ILE A 3 1.75 -0.55 18.28
C ILE A 3 1.67 -1.96 18.87
N VAL A 4 0.47 -2.41 19.19
CA VAL A 4 0.22 -3.78 19.64
C VAL A 4 0.11 -4.65 18.38
N LEU A 5 1.17 -5.42 18.11
CA LEU A 5 1.17 -6.39 17.02
C LEU A 5 0.21 -7.54 17.31
N GLU A 6 -0.45 -8.03 16.28
CA GLU A 6 -1.21 -9.28 16.37
C GLU A 6 -0.26 -10.44 16.69
N PRO A 7 -0.63 -11.40 17.56
CA PRO A 7 0.30 -12.42 18.05
C PRO A 7 1.02 -13.23 16.98
N GLY A 8 0.32 -13.60 15.89
CA GLY A 8 0.90 -14.33 14.76
C GLY A 8 1.92 -13.50 13.99
N ALA A 9 1.58 -12.24 13.71
CA ALA A 9 2.50 -11.28 13.06
C ALA A 9 3.74 -11.04 13.93
N ALA A 10 3.55 -10.81 15.24
CA ALA A 10 4.64 -10.63 16.19
C ALA A 10 5.60 -11.81 16.19
N ALA A 11 5.06 -13.04 16.24
CA ALA A 11 5.87 -14.25 16.25
C ALA A 11 6.62 -14.51 14.93
N LEU A 12 6.05 -14.11 13.78
CA LEU A 12 6.72 -14.20 12.48
C LEU A 12 7.88 -13.19 12.39
N LEU A 13 7.64 -11.94 12.83
CA LEU A 13 8.69 -10.91 12.89
C LEU A 13 9.84 -11.32 13.81
N ASP A 14 9.55 -11.83 15.00
CA ASP A 14 10.54 -12.30 15.96
C ASP A 14 11.37 -13.48 15.39
N ALA A 15 10.75 -14.39 14.65
CA ALA A 15 11.47 -15.48 13.97
C ALA A 15 12.42 -14.96 12.88
N LEU A 16 12.01 -13.98 12.09
CA LEU A 16 12.84 -13.35 11.06
C LEU A 16 14.02 -12.60 11.70
N HIS A 17 13.79 -11.83 12.78
CA HIS A 17 14.84 -11.13 13.50
C HIS A 17 15.86 -12.10 14.11
N ARG A 18 15.44 -13.19 14.74
CA ARG A 18 16.34 -14.24 15.26
C ARG A 18 17.16 -14.92 14.17
N ALA A 19 16.64 -14.98 12.97
CA ALA A 19 17.37 -15.47 11.79
C ALA A 19 18.33 -14.42 11.18
N GLY A 20 18.39 -13.21 11.76
CA GLY A 20 19.27 -12.12 11.33
C GLY A 20 18.72 -11.25 10.21
N PHE A 21 17.42 -11.33 9.92
CA PHE A 21 16.77 -10.51 8.89
C PHE A 21 16.00 -9.34 9.51
N GLY A 22 16.22 -8.12 9.01
CA GLY A 22 15.31 -7.00 9.28
C GLY A 22 13.90 -7.34 8.80
N ALA A 23 12.89 -7.13 9.68
CA ALA A 23 11.51 -7.43 9.37
C ALA A 23 10.55 -6.50 10.12
N TYR A 24 9.45 -6.12 9.45
CA TYR A 24 8.51 -5.11 9.97
C TYR A 24 7.09 -5.43 9.54
N ALA A 25 6.12 -5.06 10.36
CA ALA A 25 4.75 -4.84 9.93
C ALA A 25 4.71 -3.54 9.11
N VAL A 26 3.89 -3.46 8.03
CA VAL A 26 4.00 -2.37 7.09
C VAL A 26 2.67 -1.96 6.46
N GLY A 27 2.52 -0.68 6.15
CA GLY A 27 1.38 -0.19 5.36
C GLY A 27 0.08 -0.06 6.16
N GLY A 28 -0.97 -0.72 5.69
CA GLY A 28 -2.33 -0.58 6.23
C GLY A 28 -2.45 -0.89 7.71
N CYS A 29 -1.82 -1.96 8.17
CA CYS A 29 -1.89 -2.35 9.59
C CYS A 29 -1.21 -1.34 10.52
N VAL A 30 -0.08 -0.74 10.09
CA VAL A 30 0.60 0.30 10.86
C VAL A 30 -0.26 1.57 10.92
N ARG A 31 -0.77 2.03 9.77
CA ARG A 31 -1.68 3.18 9.68
C ARG A 31 -2.92 3.00 10.57
N ASP A 32 -3.62 1.88 10.42
CA ASP A 32 -4.87 1.63 11.14
C ASP A 32 -4.61 1.54 12.65
N SER A 33 -3.50 0.91 13.07
CA SER A 33 -3.08 0.89 14.48
C SER A 33 -2.78 2.28 15.04
N LEU A 34 -2.14 3.17 14.26
CA LEU A 34 -1.87 4.55 14.67
C LEU A 34 -3.15 5.39 14.79
N LEU A 35 -4.18 5.07 14.01
CA LEU A 35 -5.51 5.67 14.09
C LEU A 35 -6.37 5.07 15.22
N GLY A 36 -5.87 4.07 15.96
CA GLY A 36 -6.64 3.36 16.98
C GLY A 36 -7.70 2.42 16.42
N LEU A 37 -7.60 2.07 15.13
CA LEU A 37 -8.46 1.10 14.46
C LEU A 37 -7.84 -0.30 14.56
N ALA A 38 -8.69 -1.33 14.59
CA ALA A 38 -8.22 -2.71 14.51
C ALA A 38 -7.83 -3.03 13.05
N PRO A 39 -6.56 -3.39 12.76
CA PRO A 39 -6.18 -3.82 11.43
C PRO A 39 -6.91 -5.11 11.03
N HIS A 40 -7.36 -5.18 9.78
CA HIS A 40 -7.98 -6.37 9.22
C HIS A 40 -6.93 -7.41 8.85
N ASP A 41 -5.89 -6.98 8.13
CA ASP A 41 -4.79 -7.80 7.65
C ASP A 41 -3.46 -7.26 8.16
N TRP A 42 -2.48 -8.14 8.34
CA TRP A 42 -1.13 -7.79 8.77
C TRP A 42 -0.14 -8.16 7.67
N ASP A 43 0.23 -7.15 6.88
CA ASP A 43 1.30 -7.26 5.89
C ASP A 43 2.66 -7.10 6.57
N LEU A 44 3.58 -7.99 6.23
CA LEU A 44 4.95 -7.97 6.72
C LEU A 44 5.93 -7.73 5.57
N CYS A 45 7.03 -7.08 5.86
CA CYS A 45 8.13 -6.94 4.91
C CYS A 45 9.47 -7.29 5.58
N THR A 46 10.42 -7.80 4.80
CA THR A 46 11.70 -8.31 5.33
C THR A 46 12.85 -8.18 4.34
N ALA A 47 14.08 -8.17 4.86
CA ALA A 47 15.30 -8.32 4.07
C ALA A 47 15.51 -9.77 3.55
N ALA A 48 14.83 -10.76 4.14
CA ALA A 48 14.91 -12.15 3.71
C ALA A 48 14.32 -12.33 2.30
N ARG A 49 15.01 -13.06 1.45
CA ARG A 49 14.49 -13.44 0.12
C ARG A 49 13.41 -14.53 0.23
N PRO A 50 12.54 -14.67 -0.78
CA PRO A 50 11.44 -15.65 -0.71
C PRO A 50 11.88 -17.06 -0.34
N GLY A 51 12.99 -17.56 -0.90
CA GLY A 51 13.53 -18.88 -0.56
C GLY A 51 13.95 -18.99 0.91
N GLN A 52 14.53 -17.93 1.49
CA GLN A 52 14.93 -17.89 2.91
C GLN A 52 13.71 -17.85 3.82
N VAL A 53 12.63 -17.13 3.41
CA VAL A 53 11.35 -17.14 4.14
C VAL A 53 10.74 -18.55 4.15
N MET A 54 10.74 -19.23 2.99
CA MET A 54 10.22 -20.61 2.88
C MET A 54 11.05 -21.61 3.68
N GLU A 55 12.38 -21.48 3.67
CA GLU A 55 13.29 -22.31 4.48
C GLU A 55 13.05 -22.11 5.99
N LEU A 56 12.87 -20.86 6.43
CA LEU A 56 12.67 -20.50 7.84
C LEU A 56 11.34 -21.04 8.39
N PHE A 57 10.25 -20.91 7.63
CA PHE A 57 8.90 -21.25 8.11
C PHE A 57 8.42 -22.64 7.69
N GLY A 58 9.14 -23.31 6.78
CA GLY A 58 8.80 -24.61 6.20
C GLY A 58 7.88 -24.48 4.98
N GLU A 59 8.21 -25.23 3.93
CA GLU A 59 7.47 -25.18 2.66
C GLU A 59 6.00 -25.58 2.79
N ASP A 60 5.68 -26.48 3.73
CA ASP A 60 4.33 -26.94 4.04
C ASP A 60 3.41 -25.83 4.59
N ARG A 61 3.99 -24.78 5.18
CA ARG A 61 3.29 -23.60 5.71
C ARG A 61 3.32 -22.43 4.78
N CYS A 62 4.07 -22.50 3.70
CA CYS A 62 4.26 -21.39 2.76
C CYS A 62 3.46 -21.61 1.49
N ILE A 63 2.76 -20.57 1.03
CA ILE A 63 2.13 -20.53 -0.28
C ILE A 63 2.92 -19.53 -1.13
N PRO A 64 3.50 -19.97 -2.26
CA PRO A 64 4.31 -19.12 -3.14
C PRO A 64 3.43 -18.22 -4.02
N THR A 65 2.60 -17.38 -3.42
CA THR A 65 1.57 -16.58 -4.10
C THR A 65 2.11 -15.52 -5.05
N GLY A 66 3.37 -15.09 -4.86
CA GLY A 66 3.94 -14.00 -5.66
C GLY A 66 5.47 -14.02 -5.67
N LEU A 67 6.11 -15.18 -5.84
CA LEU A 67 7.57 -15.33 -5.78
C LEU A 67 8.31 -14.37 -6.72
N GLN A 68 7.80 -14.18 -7.94
CA GLN A 68 8.36 -13.25 -8.91
C GLN A 68 8.34 -11.78 -8.43
N HIS A 69 7.43 -11.47 -7.50
CA HIS A 69 7.30 -10.15 -6.88
C HIS A 69 7.85 -10.10 -5.46
N GLY A 70 8.46 -11.19 -4.99
CA GLY A 70 9.08 -11.27 -3.67
C GLY A 70 8.12 -11.58 -2.52
N THR A 71 6.89 -12.01 -2.78
CA THR A 71 5.87 -12.27 -1.75
C THR A 71 5.69 -13.77 -1.51
N VAL A 72 5.66 -14.15 -0.24
CA VAL A 72 5.32 -15.48 0.25
C VAL A 72 4.20 -15.33 1.28
N THR A 73 3.13 -16.10 1.15
CA THR A 73 2.09 -16.15 2.17
C THR A 73 2.39 -17.27 3.15
N VAL A 74 2.54 -16.94 4.43
CA VAL A 74 2.80 -17.90 5.51
C VAL A 74 1.52 -18.18 6.28
N LYS A 75 1.20 -19.47 6.46
CA LYS A 75 0.08 -19.92 7.29
C LYS A 75 0.53 -20.08 8.74
N ARG A 76 -0.17 -19.41 9.66
CA ARG A 76 0.07 -19.54 11.09
C ARG A 76 -1.24 -19.41 11.89
N ASP A 77 -1.50 -20.33 12.77
CA ASP A 77 -2.65 -20.32 13.70
C ASP A 77 -4.00 -20.08 12.97
N GLY A 78 -4.16 -20.71 11.80
CA GLY A 78 -5.37 -20.59 10.96
C GLY A 78 -5.48 -19.29 10.18
N LYS A 79 -4.49 -18.38 10.25
CA LYS A 79 -4.42 -17.12 9.52
C LYS A 79 -3.36 -17.15 8.42
N LEU A 80 -3.48 -16.22 7.49
CA LEU A 80 -2.55 -16.01 6.39
C LEU A 80 -1.84 -14.66 6.60
N TYR A 81 -0.51 -14.65 6.43
CA TYR A 81 0.32 -13.45 6.52
C TYR A 81 1.14 -13.32 5.25
N GLU A 82 1.01 -12.20 4.57
CA GLU A 82 1.86 -11.89 3.42
C GLU A 82 3.19 -11.32 3.91
N ILE A 83 4.28 -11.99 3.53
CA ILE A 83 5.65 -11.56 3.81
C ILE A 83 6.31 -11.21 2.49
N THR A 84 6.61 -9.93 2.29
CA THR A 84 7.22 -9.42 1.07
C THR A 84 8.69 -9.04 1.32
N THR A 85 9.59 -9.52 0.48
CA THR A 85 10.99 -9.09 0.49
C THR A 85 11.09 -7.61 0.12
N PHE A 86 11.94 -6.83 0.82
CA PHE A 86 12.19 -5.44 0.46
C PHE A 86 12.62 -5.35 -1.00
N ARG A 87 11.99 -4.45 -1.73
CA ARG A 87 12.21 -4.35 -3.17
C ARG A 87 12.08 -2.94 -3.68
N THR A 88 12.80 -2.66 -4.75
CA THR A 88 12.52 -1.56 -5.66
C THR A 88 11.82 -2.09 -6.90
N GLU A 89 11.11 -1.23 -7.57
CA GLU A 89 10.33 -1.56 -8.76
C GLU A 89 10.92 -0.78 -9.94
N GLY A 90 11.13 -1.47 -11.08
CA GLY A 90 11.62 -0.88 -12.29
C GLY A 90 10.57 -0.06 -13.02
N ARG A 91 10.69 0.05 -14.36
CA ARG A 91 9.68 0.73 -15.16
C ARG A 91 8.37 -0.06 -15.16
N TYR A 92 7.28 0.63 -15.44
CA TYR A 92 5.95 0.06 -15.56
C TYR A 92 5.48 0.24 -17.00
N SER A 93 5.84 -0.70 -17.89
CA SER A 93 5.46 -0.61 -19.30
C SER A 93 3.98 -0.85 -19.54
N ASP A 94 3.32 -1.61 -18.67
CA ASP A 94 1.89 -1.89 -18.74
C ASP A 94 1.04 -1.01 -17.79
N GLY A 95 1.68 -0.04 -17.11
CA GLY A 95 1.01 0.82 -16.13
C GLY A 95 0.47 0.09 -14.89
N ARG A 96 0.92 -1.17 -14.65
CA ARG A 96 0.45 -2.00 -13.52
C ARG A 96 1.56 -2.74 -12.80
N HIS A 97 2.32 -3.52 -13.58
CA HIS A 97 3.37 -4.37 -13.03
C HIS A 97 4.72 -3.76 -13.35
N PRO A 98 5.63 -3.72 -12.38
CA PRO A 98 6.99 -3.35 -12.70
C PRO A 98 7.59 -4.40 -13.65
N ASP A 99 8.22 -3.94 -14.71
CA ASP A 99 8.92 -4.81 -15.68
C ASP A 99 10.00 -5.65 -15.01
N SER A 100 10.52 -5.15 -13.90
CA SER A 100 11.52 -5.83 -13.07
C SER A 100 11.39 -5.45 -11.61
N VAL A 101 11.68 -6.39 -10.74
CA VAL A 101 11.77 -6.21 -9.30
C VAL A 101 13.21 -6.50 -8.88
N ALA A 102 13.82 -5.58 -8.17
CA ALA A 102 15.14 -5.77 -7.55
C ALA A 102 14.99 -5.85 -6.04
N PHE A 103 15.44 -6.94 -5.45
CA PHE A 103 15.47 -7.07 -3.99
C PHE A 103 16.58 -6.22 -3.40
N VAL A 104 16.24 -5.42 -2.40
CA VAL A 104 17.13 -4.48 -1.73
C VAL A 104 17.24 -4.80 -0.24
N PRO A 105 18.35 -4.44 0.43
CA PRO A 105 18.47 -4.64 1.86
C PRO A 105 17.82 -3.53 2.69
N ASP A 106 17.50 -2.39 2.08
CA ASP A 106 17.08 -1.18 2.77
C ASP A 106 15.55 -1.06 2.78
N LEU A 107 14.97 -1.02 3.98
CA LEU A 107 13.55 -0.78 4.22
C LEU A 107 13.07 0.54 3.61
N ARG A 108 13.90 1.60 3.65
CA ARG A 108 13.52 2.92 3.12
C ARG A 108 13.23 2.87 1.63
N GLU A 109 13.98 2.07 0.88
CA GLU A 109 13.75 1.88 -0.55
C GLU A 109 12.41 1.17 -0.82
N ASP A 110 12.05 0.16 -0.01
CA ASP A 110 10.75 -0.51 -0.11
C ASP A 110 9.59 0.45 0.24
N LEU A 111 9.77 1.29 1.25
CA LEU A 111 8.75 2.28 1.62
C LEU A 111 8.61 3.38 0.55
N ALA A 112 9.70 3.74 -0.13
CA ALA A 112 9.73 4.80 -1.15
C ALA A 112 8.89 4.46 -2.40
N ARG A 113 8.63 3.19 -2.72
CA ARG A 113 7.80 2.77 -3.87
C ARG A 113 6.30 2.78 -3.57
N ARG A 114 5.88 2.97 -2.31
CA ARG A 114 4.48 2.93 -1.90
C ARG A 114 3.71 4.15 -2.39
N ASP A 115 2.39 4.05 -2.37
CA ASP A 115 1.48 5.05 -2.89
C ASP A 115 1.48 6.37 -2.08
N PHE A 116 1.10 6.28 -0.79
CA PHE A 116 0.91 7.45 0.08
C PHE A 116 1.75 7.35 1.34
N THR A 117 2.13 8.51 1.90
CA THR A 117 2.93 8.61 3.12
C THR A 117 2.31 7.85 4.28
N ILE A 118 0.99 7.94 4.44
CA ILE A 118 0.23 7.22 5.47
C ILE A 118 0.28 5.69 5.35
N ASN A 119 0.68 5.16 4.19
CA ASN A 119 0.88 3.73 3.93
C ASN A 119 2.37 3.37 3.81
N ALA A 120 3.27 4.34 3.89
CA ALA A 120 4.72 4.17 3.78
C ALA A 120 5.42 4.23 5.14
N MET A 121 4.80 3.60 6.12
CA MET A 121 5.32 3.43 7.48
C MET A 121 5.48 1.96 7.79
N ALA A 122 6.48 1.63 8.59
CA ALA A 122 6.76 0.28 9.06
C ALA A 122 6.98 0.28 10.58
N TYR A 123 6.73 -0.87 11.22
CA TYR A 123 6.88 -1.01 12.66
C TYR A 123 7.45 -2.37 13.04
N SER A 124 8.42 -2.38 13.94
CA SER A 124 8.84 -3.57 14.67
C SER A 124 8.88 -3.30 16.17
N ALA A 125 8.81 -4.36 16.98
CA ALA A 125 8.92 -4.20 18.44
C ALA A 125 10.34 -3.79 18.87
N GLU A 126 11.35 -4.12 18.08
CA GLU A 126 12.76 -3.86 18.38
C GLU A 126 13.16 -2.41 18.05
N GLU A 127 12.76 -1.91 16.87
CA GLU A 127 13.21 -0.61 16.36
C GLU A 127 12.13 0.48 16.48
N GLY A 128 10.87 0.09 16.76
CA GLY A 128 9.75 1.00 16.84
C GLY A 128 9.20 1.39 15.45
N LEU A 129 8.68 2.60 15.36
CA LEU A 129 8.09 3.13 14.13
C LEU A 129 9.17 3.71 13.20
N CYS A 130 9.27 3.18 11.99
CA CYS A 130 10.05 3.72 10.89
C CYS A 130 9.12 4.51 9.96
N ASP A 131 9.31 5.82 9.88
CA ASP A 131 8.50 6.77 9.10
C ASP A 131 9.39 7.76 8.34
N PRO A 132 10.04 7.32 7.26
CA PRO A 132 10.98 8.17 6.52
C PRO A 132 10.31 9.24 5.65
N PHE A 133 8.98 9.20 5.48
CA PHE A 133 8.23 10.08 4.58
C PHE A 133 7.19 10.95 5.28
N GLY A 134 7.15 10.96 6.62
CA GLY A 134 6.27 11.82 7.41
C GLY A 134 4.80 11.37 7.45
N GLY A 135 4.54 10.09 7.24
CA GLY A 135 3.19 9.52 7.24
C GLY A 135 2.46 9.71 8.55
N ARG A 136 3.16 9.67 9.68
CA ARG A 136 2.58 9.93 11.00
C ARG A 136 2.08 11.37 11.15
N GLU A 137 2.84 12.33 10.62
CA GLU A 137 2.42 13.75 10.65
C GLU A 137 1.20 13.94 9.75
N ASP A 138 1.22 13.39 8.53
CA ASP A 138 0.09 13.46 7.62
C ASP A 138 -1.17 12.79 8.21
N LEU A 139 -1.03 11.65 8.91
CA LEU A 139 -2.13 11.04 9.67
C LEU A 139 -2.69 11.96 10.74
N ALA A 140 -1.82 12.61 11.52
CA ALA A 140 -2.25 13.52 12.58
C ALA A 140 -2.94 14.76 12.03
N ARG A 141 -2.58 15.21 10.83
CA ARG A 141 -3.17 16.35 10.13
C ARG A 141 -4.42 15.97 9.33
N GLY A 142 -4.70 14.69 9.16
CA GLY A 142 -5.79 14.22 8.31
C GLY A 142 -5.54 14.54 6.83
N VAL A 143 -4.33 14.22 6.31
CA VAL A 143 -3.94 14.50 4.92
C VAL A 143 -3.52 13.22 4.22
N VAL A 144 -3.95 13.05 2.97
CA VAL A 144 -3.43 12.01 2.04
C VAL A 144 -2.46 12.67 1.08
N ARG A 145 -1.19 12.24 1.14
CA ARG A 145 -0.09 12.75 0.31
C ARG A 145 0.63 11.61 -0.37
N ALA A 146 1.00 11.77 -1.64
CA ALA A 146 1.83 10.81 -2.37
C ALA A 146 3.25 10.73 -1.78
N VAL A 147 3.87 9.55 -1.83
CA VAL A 147 5.28 9.38 -1.47
C VAL A 147 6.16 9.96 -2.58
N GLY A 148 7.03 10.89 -2.23
CA GLY A 148 7.98 11.50 -3.17
C GLY A 148 7.28 12.40 -4.18
N GLU A 149 7.59 12.23 -5.49
CA GLU A 149 7.05 13.05 -6.57
C GLU A 149 5.70 12.50 -7.05
N PRO A 150 4.58 13.24 -6.89
CA PRO A 150 3.24 12.74 -7.21
C PRO A 150 3.06 12.35 -8.69
N LEU A 151 3.57 13.15 -9.63
CA LEU A 151 3.47 12.85 -11.06
C LEU A 151 4.16 11.52 -11.41
N ARG A 152 5.34 11.29 -10.85
CA ARG A 152 6.03 10.02 -11.00
C ARG A 152 5.22 8.88 -10.40
N ARG A 153 4.68 9.08 -9.20
CA ARG A 153 3.96 8.05 -8.44
C ARG A 153 2.68 7.58 -9.15
N PHE A 154 1.94 8.51 -9.74
CA PHE A 154 0.75 8.18 -10.53
C PHE A 154 1.09 7.67 -11.94
N GLY A 155 2.20 8.11 -12.51
CA GLY A 155 2.69 7.59 -13.78
C GLY A 155 3.16 6.13 -13.72
N GLU A 156 3.59 5.64 -12.54
CA GLU A 156 3.94 4.22 -12.32
C GLU A 156 2.70 3.32 -12.30
N ASP A 157 1.63 3.70 -11.61
CA ASP A 157 0.34 2.98 -11.57
C ASP A 157 -0.79 4.00 -11.43
N ALA A 158 -1.53 4.22 -12.51
CA ALA A 158 -2.62 5.18 -12.56
C ALA A 158 -3.78 4.83 -11.61
N LEU A 159 -3.95 3.56 -11.20
CA LEU A 159 -4.95 3.19 -10.22
C LEU A 159 -4.74 3.91 -8.87
N ARG A 160 -3.52 4.35 -8.57
CA ARG A 160 -3.23 5.15 -7.37
C ARG A 160 -4.03 6.46 -7.34
N ILE A 161 -4.49 6.97 -8.48
CA ILE A 161 -5.40 8.13 -8.56
C ILE A 161 -6.73 7.80 -7.89
N LEU A 162 -7.38 6.69 -8.23
CA LEU A 162 -8.62 6.27 -7.56
C LEU A 162 -8.39 5.93 -6.09
N ARG A 163 -7.26 5.31 -5.79
CA ARG A 163 -6.86 5.02 -4.39
C ARG A 163 -6.72 6.28 -3.55
N LEU A 164 -6.25 7.40 -4.13
CA LEU A 164 -6.15 8.70 -3.47
C LEU A 164 -7.52 9.13 -2.92
N TYR A 165 -8.51 9.21 -3.80
CA TYR A 165 -9.86 9.62 -3.45
C TYR A 165 -10.53 8.61 -2.50
N ARG A 166 -10.29 7.32 -2.69
CA ARG A 166 -10.79 6.28 -1.78
C ARG A 166 -10.24 6.43 -0.36
N PHE A 167 -8.93 6.67 -0.20
CA PHE A 167 -8.36 6.85 1.14
C PHE A 167 -8.84 8.15 1.78
N ALA A 168 -8.91 9.23 1.01
CA ALA A 168 -9.48 10.49 1.48
C ALA A 168 -10.92 10.31 1.95
N ALA A 169 -11.77 9.64 1.17
CA ALA A 169 -13.15 9.35 1.53
C ALA A 169 -13.28 8.41 2.75
N ARG A 170 -12.46 7.35 2.81
CA ARG A 170 -12.48 6.37 3.91
C ARG A 170 -12.22 7.02 5.25
N PHE A 171 -11.27 7.96 5.31
CA PHE A 171 -10.82 8.56 6.56
C PHE A 171 -11.37 9.97 6.79
N GLY A 172 -12.06 10.57 5.81
CA GLY A 172 -12.48 11.97 5.88
C GLY A 172 -11.28 12.93 5.83
N PHE A 173 -10.21 12.58 5.13
CA PHE A 173 -8.97 13.34 5.08
C PHE A 173 -8.95 14.32 3.90
N ALA A 174 -8.28 15.46 4.08
CA ALA A 174 -7.94 16.33 2.96
C ALA A 174 -6.91 15.68 2.04
N ILE A 175 -6.89 16.11 0.79
CA ILE A 175 -5.85 15.71 -0.17
C ILE A 175 -4.79 16.82 -0.22
N ASP A 176 -3.52 16.46 -0.23
CA ASP A 176 -2.41 17.40 -0.43
C ASP A 176 -2.52 18.03 -1.82
N GLU A 177 -2.36 19.36 -1.90
CA GLU A 177 -2.60 20.14 -3.11
C GLU A 177 -1.78 19.67 -4.33
N ALA A 178 -0.47 19.42 -4.13
CA ALA A 178 0.39 18.95 -5.21
C ALA A 178 0.01 17.52 -5.66
N THR A 179 -0.43 16.69 -4.71
CA THR A 179 -0.89 15.32 -4.99
C THR A 179 -2.19 15.34 -5.79
N GLU A 180 -3.14 16.21 -5.43
CA GLU A 180 -4.41 16.35 -6.15
C GLU A 180 -4.21 16.90 -7.57
N ALA A 181 -3.38 17.93 -7.72
CA ALA A 181 -3.07 18.50 -9.03
C ALA A 181 -2.45 17.45 -9.98
N ALA A 182 -1.53 16.62 -9.47
CA ALA A 182 -0.95 15.53 -10.24
C ALA A 182 -1.98 14.45 -10.60
N ALA A 183 -2.92 14.13 -9.70
CA ALA A 183 -3.98 13.18 -9.98
C ALA A 183 -4.90 13.65 -11.11
N LYS A 184 -5.30 14.92 -11.11
CA LYS A 184 -6.10 15.53 -12.18
C LYS A 184 -5.34 15.57 -13.50
N GLN A 185 -4.08 15.97 -13.46
CA GLN A 185 -3.22 16.02 -14.67
C GLN A 185 -3.05 14.64 -15.34
N LEU A 186 -2.98 13.56 -14.57
CA LEU A 186 -2.77 12.20 -15.09
C LEU A 186 -4.05 11.36 -15.13
N ALA A 187 -5.23 11.94 -14.93
CA ALA A 187 -6.51 11.22 -14.89
C ALA A 187 -6.76 10.40 -16.16
N SER A 188 -6.34 10.88 -17.36
CA SER A 188 -6.47 10.14 -18.62
C SER A 188 -5.69 8.82 -18.65
N HIS A 189 -4.68 8.63 -17.80
CA HIS A 189 -3.97 7.36 -17.71
C HIS A 189 -4.83 6.23 -17.12
N LEU A 190 -5.98 6.55 -16.49
CA LEU A 190 -6.95 5.56 -16.04
C LEU A 190 -7.53 4.73 -17.20
N ASP A 191 -7.53 5.23 -18.43
CA ASP A 191 -7.92 4.48 -19.62
C ASP A 191 -7.07 3.22 -19.86
N CYS A 192 -5.84 3.19 -19.31
CA CYS A 192 -4.94 2.04 -19.41
C CYS A 192 -5.14 1.02 -18.27
N VAL A 193 -5.98 1.32 -17.27
CA VAL A 193 -6.24 0.43 -16.14
C VAL A 193 -7.39 -0.51 -16.46
N SER A 194 -7.28 -1.79 -16.08
CA SER A 194 -8.35 -2.75 -16.34
C SER A 194 -9.63 -2.40 -15.58
N ALA A 195 -10.78 -2.68 -16.19
CA ALA A 195 -12.10 -2.37 -15.64
C ALA A 195 -12.32 -2.99 -14.25
N GLU A 196 -11.82 -4.20 -14.03
CA GLU A 196 -11.97 -4.93 -12.76
C GLU A 196 -11.25 -4.20 -11.62
N ARG A 197 -10.05 -3.66 -11.89
CA ARG A 197 -9.30 -2.88 -10.89
C ARG A 197 -9.98 -1.56 -10.58
N ILE A 198 -10.50 -0.88 -11.60
CA ILE A 198 -11.27 0.36 -11.46
C ILE A 198 -12.52 0.08 -10.62
N GLU A 199 -13.29 -0.96 -10.97
CA GLU A 199 -14.51 -1.35 -10.27
C GLU A 199 -14.23 -1.63 -8.79
N GLU A 200 -13.17 -2.37 -8.47
CA GLU A 200 -12.81 -2.68 -7.08
C GLU A 200 -12.50 -1.43 -6.25
N GLU A 201 -11.71 -0.49 -6.78
CA GLU A 201 -11.38 0.75 -6.07
C GLU A 201 -12.59 1.70 -5.99
N LEU A 202 -13.39 1.77 -7.06
CA LEU A 202 -14.60 2.59 -7.10
C LEU A 202 -15.65 2.08 -6.10
N ASN A 203 -15.87 0.77 -6.02
CA ASN A 203 -16.79 0.18 -5.05
C ASN A 203 -16.34 0.49 -3.60
N LYS A 204 -15.04 0.44 -3.32
CA LYS A 204 -14.50 0.83 -2.01
C LYS A 204 -14.66 2.33 -1.73
N LEU A 205 -14.54 3.18 -2.74
CA LEU A 205 -14.78 4.62 -2.63
C LEU A 205 -16.25 4.90 -2.33
N LEU A 206 -17.16 4.29 -3.09
CA LEU A 206 -18.62 4.48 -2.93
C LEU A 206 -19.15 3.93 -1.60
N ALA A 207 -18.48 2.93 -1.03
CA ALA A 207 -18.79 2.38 0.29
C ALA A 207 -18.25 3.22 1.46
N ALA A 208 -17.49 4.29 1.19
CA ALA A 208 -16.96 5.17 2.23
C ALA A 208 -18.07 5.99 2.91
N PRO A 209 -17.85 6.55 4.12
CA PRO A 209 -18.89 7.29 4.86
C PRO A 209 -19.46 8.52 4.13
N GLN A 210 -18.64 9.21 3.34
CA GLN A 210 -19.04 10.43 2.60
C GLN A 210 -18.45 10.42 1.18
N PRO A 211 -18.85 9.47 0.32
CA PRO A 211 -18.23 9.29 -0.98
C PRO A 211 -18.41 10.52 -1.88
N GLY A 212 -19.57 11.20 -1.83
CA GLY A 212 -19.88 12.34 -2.70
C GLY A 212 -18.91 13.52 -2.58
N ALA A 213 -18.27 13.70 -1.41
CA ALA A 213 -17.30 14.77 -1.21
C ALA A 213 -15.95 14.50 -1.94
N TYR A 214 -15.74 13.29 -2.43
CA TYR A 214 -14.50 12.82 -3.05
C TYR A 214 -14.70 12.27 -4.46
N LEU A 215 -15.89 12.44 -5.04
CA LEU A 215 -16.18 12.09 -6.43
C LEU A 215 -15.73 13.25 -7.32
N GLU A 216 -14.44 13.27 -7.69
CA GLU A 216 -13.86 14.32 -8.53
C GLU A 216 -14.30 14.15 -9.99
N PRO A 217 -15.07 15.10 -10.57
CA PRO A 217 -15.61 14.95 -11.93
C PRO A 217 -14.53 14.76 -13.01
N GLU A 218 -13.40 15.46 -12.89
CA GLU A 218 -12.30 15.36 -13.84
C GLU A 218 -11.69 13.95 -13.92
N VAL A 219 -11.71 13.22 -12.78
CA VAL A 219 -11.23 11.84 -12.69
C VAL A 219 -12.31 10.84 -13.10
N LEU A 220 -13.56 11.09 -12.66
CA LEU A 220 -14.70 10.21 -12.99
C LEU A 220 -15.01 10.19 -14.48
N ALA A 221 -14.69 11.24 -15.22
CA ALA A 221 -14.82 11.30 -16.67
C ALA A 221 -14.16 10.13 -17.41
N PHE A 222 -13.06 9.62 -16.87
CA PHE A 222 -12.30 8.52 -17.46
C PHE A 222 -12.75 7.13 -16.95
N VAL A 223 -13.38 7.05 -15.80
CA VAL A 223 -13.83 5.75 -15.22
C VAL A 223 -15.31 5.47 -15.43
N LEU A 224 -16.14 6.52 -15.52
CA LEU A 224 -17.59 6.44 -15.69
C LEU A 224 -18.07 7.48 -16.74
N PRO A 225 -17.65 7.38 -17.99
CA PRO A 225 -17.99 8.38 -19.01
C PRO A 225 -19.50 8.53 -19.19
N CYS A 226 -20.30 7.50 -18.90
CA CYS A 226 -21.75 7.57 -18.99
C CYS A 226 -22.42 8.53 -17.98
N LEU A 227 -21.75 8.84 -16.86
CA LEU A 227 -22.33 9.78 -15.87
C LEU A 227 -22.26 11.24 -16.31
N LEU A 228 -21.43 11.57 -17.29
CA LEU A 228 -21.27 12.95 -17.79
C LEU A 228 -22.32 13.34 -18.83
N TYR A 229 -23.07 12.41 -19.39
CA TYR A 229 -24.06 12.65 -20.43
C TYR A 229 -25.47 12.96 -19.91
N THR A 230 -25.64 13.19 -18.61
CA THR A 230 -26.98 13.45 -18.00
C THR A 230 -27.22 14.90 -17.61
N SER A 231 -26.51 15.83 -18.19
CA SER A 231 -26.76 17.28 -17.99
C SER A 231 -27.09 17.98 -19.29
N ASP A 232 -28.29 17.70 -19.82
CA ASP A 232 -29.06 18.59 -20.70
C ASP A 232 -30.48 18.77 -20.14
#